data_459525f6b2a745841cb9ad33e4c43902
#
_entry.id   459525f6b2a745841cb9ad33e4c43902
#
_cell.length_a   1.000
_cell.length_b   1.000
_cell.length_c   1.000
_cell.angle_alpha   90.00
_cell.angle_beta   90.00
_cell.angle_gamma   90.00
#
_symmetry.space_group_name_H-M   'P 1'
#
loop_
_entity.id
_entity.type
_entity.pdbx_description
1 polymer ?
#
loop_
_entity_poly.entity_id
_entity_poly.type
_entity_poly.pdbx_seq_one_letter_code
_entity_poly.pdbx_strand_id
1 'polypeptide(L)'
;MEKKIKSVIRSIIKEEMTNMIPTKKHDHEASMAKAELRAMITNGAELYKMIQEGDNLPGWVYAYITLASDYMHSVHSYMVEKHKQ
;
A
#
# COMPACT_ATOMS: atom_id res chain seq x y z
N MET A 1 10.52 6.18 16.35
CA MET A 1 10.29 5.56 15.06
C MET A 1 10.60 4.08 15.01
N GLU A 2 11.73 3.66 15.62
CA GLU A 2 12.07 2.25 15.63
C GLU A 2 11.02 1.40 16.35
N LYS A 3 10.43 1.93 17.42
CA LYS A 3 9.38 1.23 18.16
C LYS A 3 8.13 1.00 17.32
N LYS A 4 7.79 1.96 16.45
CA LYS A 4 6.64 1.82 15.56
C LYS A 4 6.89 0.76 14.48
N ILE A 5 8.09 0.72 13.95
CA ILE A 5 8.45 -0.26 12.93
C ILE A 5 8.42 -1.66 13.51
N LYS A 6 8.98 -1.84 14.71
CA LYS A 6 8.97 -3.14 15.40
C LYS A 6 7.55 -3.57 15.74
N SER A 7 6.70 -2.62 16.13
CA SER A 7 5.31 -2.90 16.44
C SER A 7 4.55 -3.34 15.19
N VAL A 8 4.79 -2.69 14.06
CA VAL A 8 4.17 -3.04 12.79
C VAL A 8 4.60 -4.44 12.34
N ILE A 9 5.90 -4.75 12.48
CA ILE A 9 6.42 -6.06 12.11
C ILE A 9 5.80 -7.14 12.99
N ARG A 10 5.69 -6.91 14.29
CA ARG A 10 5.05 -7.84 15.21
C ARG A 10 3.58 -8.04 14.86
N SER A 11 2.89 -6.98 14.48
CA SER A 11 1.49 -7.06 14.07
C SER A 11 1.34 -7.91 12.81
N ILE A 12 2.24 -7.76 11.85
CA ILE A 12 2.24 -8.54 10.63
C ILE A 12 2.45 -10.02 10.95
N ILE A 13 3.40 -10.32 11.81
CA ILE A 13 3.69 -11.70 12.22
C ILE A 13 2.48 -12.31 12.92
N LYS A 14 1.87 -11.56 13.85
CA LYS A 14 0.67 -12.02 14.54
C LYS A 14 -0.47 -12.29 13.59
N GLU A 15 -0.67 -11.40 12.61
CA GLU A 15 -1.73 -11.56 11.62
C GLU A 15 -1.50 -12.81 10.77
N GLU A 16 -0.27 -13.08 10.38
CA GLU A 16 0.05 -14.29 9.63
C GLU A 16 -0.23 -15.55 10.42
N MET A 17 0.12 -15.55 11.70
CA MET A 17 -0.17 -16.68 12.56
C MET A 17 -1.66 -16.85 12.80
N THR A 18 -2.39 -15.73 12.89
CA THR A 18 -3.84 -15.75 13.10
C THR A 18 -4.58 -16.16 11.85
N ASN A 19 -4.03 -15.87 10.67
CA ASN A 19 -4.64 -16.24 9.40
C ASN A 19 -4.68 -17.74 9.17
N MET A 20 -3.94 -18.50 9.94
CA MET A 20 -4.03 -19.95 9.91
C MET A 20 -5.31 -20.45 10.58
N ILE A 21 -5.97 -19.60 11.35
CA ILE A 21 -7.24 -19.89 12.00
C ILE A 21 -8.33 -19.15 11.24
N PRO A 22 -9.27 -19.84 10.56
CA PRO A 22 -10.23 -19.18 9.66
C PRO A 22 -11.39 -18.50 10.40
N THR A 23 -11.10 -17.66 11.36
CA THR A 23 -12.15 -17.01 12.15
C THR A 23 -12.24 -15.49 11.97
N LYS A 24 -11.32 -14.89 11.19
CA LYS A 24 -11.30 -13.42 11.05
C LYS A 24 -11.08 -13.01 9.60
N LYS A 25 -12.14 -13.01 8.82
CA LYS A 25 -12.08 -12.58 7.42
C LYS A 25 -11.69 -11.11 7.27
N HIS A 26 -12.10 -10.26 8.21
CA HIS A 26 -11.78 -8.83 8.15
C HIS A 26 -10.28 -8.56 8.29
N ASP A 27 -9.62 -9.32 9.17
CA ASP A 27 -8.17 -9.18 9.35
C ASP A 27 -7.42 -9.59 8.10
N HIS A 28 -7.94 -10.55 7.37
CA HIS A 28 -7.35 -11.01 6.13
C HIS A 28 -7.35 -9.93 5.06
N GLU A 29 -8.46 -9.22 4.92
CA GLU A 29 -8.55 -8.12 3.96
C GLU A 29 -7.57 -7.00 4.28
N ALA A 30 -7.46 -6.64 5.56
CA ALA A 30 -6.52 -5.61 5.98
C ALA A 30 -5.07 -6.03 5.74
N SER A 31 -4.75 -7.30 6.02
CA SER A 31 -3.41 -7.82 5.75
C SER A 31 -3.06 -7.78 4.28
N MET A 32 -4.01 -8.15 3.43
CA MET A 32 -3.80 -8.12 2.00
C MET A 32 -3.61 -6.70 1.49
N ALA A 33 -4.42 -5.77 2.01
CA ALA A 33 -4.30 -4.36 1.62
C ALA A 33 -2.93 -3.80 2.00
N LYS A 34 -2.45 -4.12 3.19
CA LYS A 34 -1.12 -3.68 3.63
C LYS A 34 -0.01 -4.26 2.77
N ALA A 35 -0.15 -5.53 2.39
CA ALA A 35 0.83 -6.17 1.53
C ALA A 35 0.87 -5.50 0.16
N GLU A 36 -0.28 -5.18 -0.39
CA GLU A 36 -0.38 -4.49 -1.68
C GLU A 36 0.19 -3.08 -1.58
N LEU A 37 -0.09 -2.37 -0.49
CA LEU A 37 0.47 -1.04 -0.28
C LEU A 37 1.99 -1.09 -0.21
N ARG A 38 2.54 -2.10 0.45
CA ARG A 38 3.99 -2.28 0.52
C ARG A 38 4.57 -2.50 -0.87
N ALA A 39 3.91 -3.33 -1.68
CA ALA A 39 4.34 -3.56 -3.05
C ALA A 39 4.28 -2.27 -3.87
N MET A 40 3.23 -1.48 -3.69
CA MET A 40 3.10 -0.21 -4.37
C MET A 40 4.21 0.77 -4.00
N ILE A 41 4.55 0.83 -2.71
CA ILE A 41 5.63 1.69 -2.24
C ILE A 41 6.95 1.28 -2.88
N THR A 42 7.24 -0.02 -2.88
CA THR A 42 8.48 -0.54 -3.47
C THR A 42 8.53 -0.27 -4.96
N ASN A 43 7.46 -0.65 -5.66
CA ASN A 43 7.40 -0.47 -7.12
C ASN A 43 7.42 1.02 -7.48
N GLY A 44 6.71 1.83 -6.72
CA GLY A 44 6.67 3.27 -6.95
C GLY A 44 8.03 3.91 -6.78
N ALA A 45 8.76 3.52 -5.74
CA ALA A 45 10.10 4.04 -5.49
C ALA A 45 11.06 3.65 -6.62
N GLU A 46 10.99 2.41 -7.08
CA GLU A 46 11.83 1.95 -8.17
C GLU A 46 11.50 2.68 -9.47
N LEU A 47 10.21 2.82 -9.78
CA LEU A 47 9.79 3.56 -10.97
C LEU A 47 10.24 5.01 -10.92
N TYR A 48 10.11 5.62 -9.75
CA TYR A 48 10.53 7.01 -9.57
C TYR A 48 12.01 7.19 -9.91
N LYS A 49 12.83 6.21 -9.52
CA LYS A 49 14.27 6.25 -9.82
C LYS A 49 14.57 5.96 -11.29
N MET A 50 13.80 5.07 -11.91
CA MET A 50 14.02 4.69 -13.29
C MET A 50 13.60 5.75 -14.29
N ILE A 51 12.50 6.43 -14.01
CA ILE A 51 11.94 7.44 -14.93
C ILE A 51 12.69 8.74 -14.72
N GLN A 52 13.29 9.24 -15.78
CA GLN A 52 13.99 10.51 -15.77
C GLN A 52 13.20 11.56 -16.52
N GLU A 53 13.37 12.80 -16.13
CA GLU A 53 12.71 13.91 -16.82
C GLU A 53 13.15 13.91 -18.29
N GLY A 54 12.17 14.05 -19.17
CA GLY A 54 12.42 14.01 -20.58
C GLY A 54 12.25 12.64 -21.20
N ASP A 55 12.04 11.61 -20.39
CA ASP A 55 11.76 10.27 -20.90
C ASP A 55 10.45 10.26 -21.68
N ASN A 56 10.45 9.53 -22.78
CA ASN A 56 9.27 9.39 -23.61
C ASN A 56 8.53 8.12 -23.22
N LEU A 57 7.57 8.25 -22.30
CA LEU A 57 6.82 7.10 -21.80
C LEU A 57 5.68 6.73 -22.75
N PRO A 58 5.43 5.42 -22.95
CA PRO A 58 4.22 5.01 -23.65
C PRO A 58 2.98 5.56 -22.94
N GLY A 59 1.96 5.91 -23.71
CA GLY A 59 0.75 6.52 -23.16
C GLY A 59 0.08 5.67 -22.10
N TRP A 60 0.08 4.34 -22.27
CA TRP A 60 -0.56 3.47 -21.29
C TRP A 60 0.17 3.48 -19.94
N VAL A 61 1.50 3.65 -19.97
CA VAL A 61 2.28 3.73 -18.73
C VAL A 61 1.86 4.96 -17.92
N TYR A 62 1.82 6.10 -18.58
CA TYR A 62 1.41 7.34 -17.92
C TYR A 62 -0.04 7.25 -17.42
N ALA A 63 -0.93 6.69 -18.24
CA ALA A 63 -2.33 6.54 -17.88
C ALA A 63 -2.50 5.66 -16.63
N TYR A 64 -1.76 4.56 -16.56
CA TYR A 64 -1.84 3.67 -15.40
C TYR A 64 -1.33 4.32 -14.14
N ILE A 65 -0.25 5.08 -14.25
CA ILE A 65 0.29 5.82 -13.11
C ILE A 65 -0.73 6.83 -12.60
N THR A 66 -1.38 7.54 -13.52
CA THR A 66 -2.41 8.52 -13.16
C THR A 66 -3.59 7.87 -12.46
N LEU A 67 -4.08 6.75 -13.00
CA LEU A 67 -5.19 6.01 -12.39
C LEU A 67 -4.83 5.51 -11.00
N ALA A 68 -3.63 4.96 -10.86
CA ALA A 68 -3.18 4.46 -9.57
C ALA A 68 -3.10 5.59 -8.55
N SER A 69 -2.60 6.75 -8.97
CA SER A 69 -2.50 7.92 -8.11
C SER A 69 -3.89 8.40 -7.68
N ASP A 70 -4.84 8.45 -8.60
CA ASP A 70 -6.20 8.88 -8.29
C ASP A 70 -6.88 7.94 -7.31
N TYR A 71 -6.74 6.64 -7.52
CA TYR A 71 -7.31 5.65 -6.62
C TYR A 71 -6.68 5.73 -5.24
N MET A 72 -5.37 5.86 -5.19
CA MET A 72 -4.64 5.98 -3.94
C MET A 72 -5.10 7.22 -3.17
N HIS A 73 -5.26 8.33 -3.87
CA HIS A 73 -5.72 9.58 -3.27
C HIS A 73 -7.11 9.43 -2.67
N SER A 74 -8.01 8.74 -3.39
CA SER A 74 -9.37 8.52 -2.91
C SER A 74 -9.40 7.69 -1.62
N VAL A 75 -8.62 6.62 -1.59
CA VAL A 75 -8.53 5.76 -0.40
C VAL A 75 -7.90 6.55 0.76
N HIS A 76 -6.85 7.29 0.47
CA HIS A 76 -6.17 8.09 1.49
C HIS A 76 -7.13 9.11 2.09
N SER A 77 -7.87 9.82 1.27
CA SER A 77 -8.83 10.82 1.73
C SER A 77 -9.90 10.21 2.62
N TYR A 78 -10.42 9.05 2.22
CA TYR A 78 -11.42 8.33 3.01
C TYR A 78 -10.86 7.94 4.38
N MET A 79 -9.66 7.36 4.39
CA MET A 79 -9.05 6.89 5.63
C MET A 79 -8.72 8.04 6.58
N VAL A 80 -8.24 9.14 6.05
CA VAL A 80 -7.94 10.33 6.86
C VAL A 80 -9.23 10.83 7.51
N GLU A 81 -10.31 10.93 6.75
CA GLU A 81 -11.58 11.41 7.27
C GLU A 81 -12.14 10.46 8.34
N LYS A 82 -12.04 9.16 8.08
CA LYS A 82 -12.49 8.15 9.04
C LYS A 82 -11.74 8.24 10.36
N HIS A 83 -10.43 8.48 10.31
CA HIS A 83 -9.61 8.53 11.52
C HIS A 83 -9.78 9.81 12.31
N LYS A 84 -10.36 10.85 11.71
CA LYS A 84 -10.68 12.08 12.43
C LYS A 84 -11.88 11.92 13.35
N GLN A 85 -12.70 10.95 13.09
CA GLN A 85 -13.86 10.64 13.90
C GLN A 85 -13.48 9.67 15.00
#